data_c34ee7edd8a39a44681fa93c9c66b86f
#
_entry.id   c34ee7edd8a39a44681fa93c9c66b86f
#
_cell.length_a   1.000
_cell.length_b   1.000
_cell.length_c   1.000
_cell.angle_alpha   90.00
_cell.angle_beta   90.00
_cell.angle_gamma   90.00
#
_symmetry.space_group_name_H-M   'P 1'
#
loop_
_entity.id
_entity.type
_entity.pdbx_description
1 polymer ?
#
loop_
_entity_poly.entity_id
_entity_poly.type
_entity_poly.pdbx_seq_one_letter_code
_entity_poly.pdbx_strand_id
1 'polypeptide(L)'
;MCLKDLRDEFIYDCECRHLAKGSLRNYKAATRFLLEYLELKQITELEDVRPRHIRDLMKEKQDAGSTSRYINDLLKVWRTWFNYLVNEGYLEERDNPAKKVKCLRQPRTIIDTFTVAEMKRMIQFYDGKDFLEVRNKTIIMLLFDTGM
;
A
#
# COMPACT_ATOMS: atom_id res chain seq x y z
N MET A 1 -20.85 -16.89 -5.24
CA MET A 1 -20.64 -16.54 -3.80
C MET A 1 -20.53 -15.03 -3.66
N CYS A 2 -21.29 -14.45 -2.70
CA CYS A 2 -21.37 -13.00 -2.52
C CYS A 2 -20.01 -12.41 -2.08
N LEU A 3 -19.52 -11.43 -2.84
CA LEU A 3 -18.23 -10.79 -2.57
C LEU A 3 -18.17 -10.03 -1.23
N LYS A 4 -19.34 -9.52 -0.77
CA LYS A 4 -19.40 -8.81 0.52
C LYS A 4 -19.14 -9.77 1.68
N ASP A 5 -19.78 -10.93 1.67
CA ASP A 5 -19.62 -11.93 2.74
C ASP A 5 -18.18 -12.42 2.79
N LEU A 6 -17.57 -12.70 1.64
CA LEU A 6 -16.18 -13.11 1.53
C LEU A 6 -15.18 -12.03 2.00
N ARG A 7 -15.50 -10.78 1.78
CA ARG A 7 -14.71 -9.66 2.28
C ARG A 7 -14.79 -9.56 3.80
N ASP A 8 -15.99 -9.71 4.35
CA ASP A 8 -16.20 -9.61 5.80
C ASP A 8 -15.52 -10.77 6.53
N GLU A 9 -15.54 -11.96 5.95
CA GLU A 9 -14.79 -13.12 6.44
C GLU A 9 -13.27 -12.90 6.41
N PHE A 10 -12.74 -12.36 5.30
CA PHE A 10 -11.33 -11.98 5.23
C PHE A 10 -10.93 -10.96 6.30
N ILE A 11 -11.76 -9.95 6.55
CA ILE A 11 -11.50 -8.96 7.59
C ILE A 11 -11.54 -9.59 8.97
N TYR A 12 -12.49 -10.50 9.21
CA TYR A 12 -12.58 -11.25 10.47
C TYR A 12 -11.33 -12.10 10.71
N ASP A 13 -10.83 -12.84 9.70
CA ASP A 13 -9.56 -13.57 9.80
C ASP A 13 -8.39 -12.64 10.18
N CYS A 14 -8.30 -11.48 9.51
CA CYS A 14 -7.29 -10.49 9.83
C CYS A 14 -7.37 -9.98 11.27
N GLU A 15 -8.59 -9.83 11.82
CA GLU A 15 -8.81 -9.45 13.22
C GLU A 15 -8.41 -10.57 14.19
N CYS A 16 -8.77 -11.82 13.89
CA CYS A 16 -8.37 -13.00 14.67
C CYS A 16 -6.85 -13.17 14.73
N ARG A 17 -6.16 -12.82 13.67
CA ARG A 17 -4.68 -12.84 13.60
C ARG A 17 -4.02 -11.64 14.28
N HIS A 18 -4.77 -10.79 14.94
CA HIS A 18 -4.30 -9.60 15.65
C HIS A 18 -3.44 -8.66 14.80
N LEU A 19 -3.81 -8.44 13.53
CA LEU A 19 -3.12 -7.48 12.68
C LEU A 19 -3.17 -6.07 13.28
N ALA A 20 -2.11 -5.30 13.05
CA ALA A 20 -2.03 -3.91 13.51
C ALA A 20 -3.23 -3.08 13.01
N LYS A 21 -3.77 -2.21 13.88
CA LYS A 21 -4.94 -1.36 13.58
C LYS A 21 -4.82 -0.59 12.26
N GLY A 22 -3.60 -0.11 11.94
CA GLY A 22 -3.30 0.57 10.67
C GLY A 22 -3.47 -0.34 9.45
N SER A 23 -3.01 -1.60 9.53
CA SER A 23 -3.15 -2.59 8.47
C SER A 23 -4.63 -2.96 8.25
N LEU A 24 -5.37 -3.21 9.34
CA LEU A 24 -6.81 -3.50 9.26
C LEU A 24 -7.58 -2.34 8.60
N ARG A 25 -7.29 -1.09 8.98
CA ARG A 25 -7.92 0.08 8.37
C ARG A 25 -7.63 0.14 6.86
N ASN A 26 -6.39 -0.13 6.47
CA ASN A 26 -5.98 -0.15 5.07
C ASN A 26 -6.68 -1.27 4.29
N TYR A 27 -6.76 -2.48 4.85
CA TYR A 27 -7.44 -3.62 4.23
C TYR A 27 -8.94 -3.36 4.06
N LYS A 28 -9.61 -2.84 5.11
CA LYS A 28 -11.02 -2.44 5.05
C LYS A 28 -11.28 -1.40 3.96
N ALA A 29 -10.43 -0.39 3.85
CA ALA A 29 -10.58 0.67 2.85
C ALA A 29 -10.34 0.15 1.43
N ALA A 30 -9.23 -0.56 1.20
CA ALA A 30 -8.86 -1.03 -0.14
C ALA A 30 -9.86 -2.06 -0.70
N THR A 31 -10.32 -3.02 0.14
CA THR A 31 -11.34 -4.00 -0.29
C THR A 31 -12.69 -3.34 -0.54
N ARG A 32 -13.06 -2.32 0.26
CA ARG A 32 -14.28 -1.53 0.03
C ARG A 32 -14.24 -0.84 -1.34
N PHE A 33 -13.14 -0.19 -1.71
CA PHE A 33 -13.03 0.46 -3.03
C PHE A 33 -13.24 -0.52 -4.18
N LEU A 34 -12.71 -1.73 -4.07
CA LEU A 34 -12.93 -2.75 -5.11
C LEU A 34 -14.38 -3.20 -5.16
N LEU A 35 -15.01 -3.43 -4.00
CA LEU A 35 -16.41 -3.85 -3.94
C LEU A 35 -17.34 -2.77 -4.52
N GLU A 36 -17.21 -1.51 -4.10
CA GLU A 36 -18.02 -0.40 -4.60
C GLU A 36 -17.90 -0.28 -6.13
N TYR A 37 -16.71 -0.45 -6.69
CA TYR A 37 -16.50 -0.45 -8.13
C TYR A 37 -17.18 -1.65 -8.82
N LEU A 38 -17.05 -2.85 -8.25
CA LEU A 38 -17.67 -4.05 -8.83
C LEU A 38 -19.20 -3.97 -8.76
N GLU A 39 -19.77 -3.44 -7.68
CA GLU A 39 -21.21 -3.21 -7.55
C GLU A 39 -21.75 -2.23 -8.61
N LEU A 40 -21.03 -1.15 -8.89
CA LEU A 40 -21.38 -0.22 -9.97
C LEU A 40 -21.38 -0.91 -11.34
N LYS A 41 -20.62 -2.00 -11.51
CA LYS A 41 -20.62 -2.85 -12.71
C LYS A 41 -21.60 -4.02 -12.62
N GLN A 42 -22.44 -4.07 -11.58
CA GLN A 42 -23.39 -5.16 -11.31
C GLN A 42 -22.72 -6.54 -11.14
N ILE A 43 -21.47 -6.53 -10.63
CA ILE A 43 -20.69 -7.75 -10.34
C ILE A 43 -20.71 -7.96 -8.82
N THR A 44 -21.52 -8.91 -8.38
CA THR A 44 -21.70 -9.22 -6.96
C THR A 44 -21.13 -10.58 -6.56
N GLU A 45 -20.86 -11.43 -7.54
CA GLU A 45 -20.40 -12.80 -7.33
C GLU A 45 -18.90 -12.94 -7.65
N LEU A 46 -18.22 -13.78 -6.88
CA LEU A 46 -16.78 -14.03 -7.01
C LEU A 46 -16.42 -14.56 -8.41
N GLU A 47 -17.26 -15.45 -8.95
CA GLU A 47 -17.08 -16.14 -10.22
C GLU A 47 -17.07 -15.20 -11.43
N ASP A 48 -17.67 -14.01 -11.27
CA ASP A 48 -17.77 -12.99 -12.33
C ASP A 48 -16.59 -12.00 -12.34
N VAL A 49 -15.79 -12.02 -11.28
CA VAL A 49 -14.64 -11.10 -11.18
C VAL A 49 -13.54 -11.52 -12.15
N ARG A 50 -13.15 -10.61 -13.04
CA ARG A 50 -12.11 -10.83 -14.05
C ARG A 50 -10.91 -9.89 -13.83
N PRO A 51 -9.71 -10.28 -14.29
CA PRO A 51 -8.53 -9.41 -14.22
C PRO A 51 -8.72 -8.05 -14.87
N ARG A 52 -9.62 -7.95 -15.85
CA ARG A 52 -9.97 -6.71 -16.52
C ARG A 52 -10.59 -5.70 -15.55
N HIS A 53 -11.50 -6.14 -14.68
CA HIS A 53 -12.18 -5.23 -13.74
C HIS A 53 -11.18 -4.55 -12.80
N ILE A 54 -10.17 -5.29 -12.35
CA ILE A 54 -9.09 -4.72 -11.51
C ILE A 54 -8.25 -3.71 -12.32
N ARG A 55 -7.92 -4.01 -13.57
CA ARG A 55 -7.17 -3.08 -14.43
C ARG A 55 -7.97 -1.82 -14.74
N ASP A 56 -9.26 -1.95 -15.01
CA ASP A 56 -10.14 -0.83 -15.31
C ASP A 56 -10.27 0.09 -14.08
N LEU A 57 -10.41 -0.47 -12.87
CA LEU A 57 -10.39 0.32 -11.62
C LEU A 57 -9.03 1.02 -11.40
N MET A 58 -7.92 0.32 -11.66
CA MET A 58 -6.58 0.93 -11.54
C MET A 58 -6.45 2.12 -12.51
N LYS A 59 -6.94 1.98 -13.75
CA LYS A 59 -6.93 3.04 -14.74
C LYS A 59 -7.80 4.22 -14.33
N GLU A 60 -9.02 3.96 -13.83
CA GLU A 60 -9.91 5.00 -13.33
C GLU A 60 -9.27 5.80 -12.20
N LYS A 61 -8.58 5.12 -11.26
CA LYS A 61 -7.81 5.80 -10.19
C LYS A 61 -6.65 6.63 -10.74
N GLN A 62 -5.98 6.16 -11.78
CA GLN A 62 -4.90 6.88 -12.44
C GLN A 62 -5.43 8.13 -13.16
N ASP A 63 -6.53 8.00 -13.88
CA ASP A 63 -7.19 9.10 -14.60
C ASP A 63 -7.74 10.17 -13.60
N ALA A 64 -8.11 9.74 -12.39
CA ALA A 64 -8.47 10.61 -11.27
C ALA A 64 -7.26 11.26 -10.55
N GLY A 65 -6.03 11.08 -11.07
CA GLY A 65 -4.82 11.72 -10.53
C GLY A 65 -4.14 10.99 -9.36
N SER A 66 -4.54 9.74 -9.05
CA SER A 66 -3.87 8.97 -8.01
C SER A 66 -2.46 8.55 -8.44
N THR A 67 -1.52 8.55 -7.50
CA THR A 67 -0.13 8.15 -7.79
C THR A 67 -0.02 6.66 -8.07
N SER A 68 0.92 6.26 -8.95
CA SER A 68 1.21 4.86 -9.24
C SER A 68 1.56 4.06 -7.98
N ARG A 69 2.21 4.69 -7.00
CA ARG A 69 2.54 4.07 -5.71
C ARG A 69 1.26 3.69 -4.95
N TYR A 70 0.33 4.62 -4.79
CA TYR A 70 -0.93 4.38 -4.09
C TYR A 70 -1.76 3.28 -4.78
N ILE A 71 -1.87 3.32 -6.11
CA ILE A 71 -2.60 2.30 -6.89
C ILE A 71 -1.95 0.92 -6.72
N ASN A 72 -0.63 0.84 -6.73
CA ASN A 72 0.10 -0.41 -6.49
C ASN A 72 -0.11 -0.92 -5.05
N ASP A 73 -0.25 -0.04 -4.06
CA ASP A 73 -0.53 -0.45 -2.69
C ASP A 73 -1.97 -0.99 -2.55
N LEU A 74 -2.95 -0.42 -3.26
CA LEU A 74 -4.29 -1.02 -3.37
C LEU A 74 -4.23 -2.41 -4.01
N LEU A 75 -3.50 -2.57 -5.12
CA LEU A 75 -3.34 -3.85 -5.80
C LEU A 75 -2.71 -4.91 -4.90
N LYS A 76 -1.75 -4.55 -4.05
CA LYS A 76 -1.16 -5.48 -3.06
C LYS A 76 -2.22 -6.00 -2.09
N VAL A 77 -3.08 -5.13 -1.58
CA VAL A 77 -4.17 -5.54 -0.67
C VAL A 77 -5.17 -6.44 -1.40
N TRP A 78 -5.56 -6.10 -2.63
CA TRP A 78 -6.46 -6.95 -3.42
C TRP A 78 -5.86 -8.33 -3.69
N ARG A 79 -4.56 -8.41 -4.00
CA ARG A 79 -3.85 -9.68 -4.11
C ARG A 79 -3.86 -10.49 -2.82
N THR A 80 -3.67 -9.83 -1.67
CA THR A 80 -3.73 -10.47 -0.35
C THR A 80 -5.12 -11.05 -0.11
N TRP A 81 -6.18 -10.32 -0.42
CA TRP A 81 -7.55 -10.79 -0.29
C TRP A 81 -7.85 -11.98 -1.22
N PHE A 82 -7.55 -11.88 -2.51
CA PHE A 82 -7.78 -12.99 -3.44
C PHE A 82 -6.91 -14.21 -3.14
N ASN A 83 -5.69 -14.04 -2.62
CA ASN A 83 -4.87 -15.15 -2.15
C ASN A 83 -5.49 -15.83 -0.91
N TYR A 84 -6.07 -15.06 -0.01
CA TYR A 84 -6.85 -15.61 1.10
C TYR A 84 -8.00 -16.48 0.57
N LEU A 85 -8.77 -16.01 -0.40
CA LEU A 85 -9.87 -16.78 -0.99
C LEU A 85 -9.39 -18.07 -1.67
N VAL A 86 -8.20 -18.07 -2.25
CA VAL A 86 -7.57 -19.30 -2.79
C VAL A 86 -7.19 -20.25 -1.66
N ASN A 87 -6.60 -19.76 -0.58
CA ASN A 87 -6.18 -20.57 0.56
C ASN A 87 -7.36 -21.23 1.29
N GLU A 88 -8.49 -20.51 1.39
CA GLU A 88 -9.74 -21.02 1.97
C GLU A 88 -10.53 -21.92 1.01
N GLY A 89 -10.06 -22.10 -0.23
CA GLY A 89 -10.70 -22.98 -1.22
C GLY A 89 -11.92 -22.38 -1.93
N TYR A 90 -12.19 -21.08 -1.76
CA TYR A 90 -13.27 -20.39 -2.47
C TYR A 90 -12.97 -20.14 -3.94
N LEU A 91 -11.68 -20.16 -4.32
CA LEU A 91 -11.21 -19.85 -5.65
C LEU A 91 -10.01 -20.75 -6.00
N GLU A 92 -9.97 -21.26 -7.22
CA GLU A 92 -8.76 -21.93 -7.71
C GLU A 92 -7.66 -20.92 -8.05
N GLU A 93 -6.39 -21.29 -7.83
CA GLU A 93 -5.25 -20.40 -8.05
C GLU A 93 -5.17 -19.89 -9.51
N ARG A 94 -5.55 -20.73 -10.48
CA ARG A 94 -5.59 -20.36 -11.91
C ARG A 94 -6.61 -19.27 -12.23
N ASP A 95 -7.67 -19.17 -11.42
CA ASP A 95 -8.80 -18.26 -11.62
C ASP A 95 -8.65 -16.97 -10.81
N ASN A 96 -7.58 -16.83 -9.98
CA ASN A 96 -7.30 -15.64 -9.21
C ASN A 96 -7.14 -14.40 -10.11
N PRO A 97 -8.09 -13.45 -10.09
CA PRO A 97 -8.09 -12.32 -11.00
C PRO A 97 -6.96 -11.32 -10.72
N ALA A 98 -6.50 -11.22 -9.47
CA ALA A 98 -5.46 -10.27 -9.08
C ALA A 98 -4.05 -10.75 -9.42
N LYS A 99 -3.83 -12.06 -9.57
CA LYS A 99 -2.51 -12.66 -9.87
C LYS A 99 -1.98 -12.21 -11.23
N LYS A 100 -2.86 -12.08 -12.24
CA LYS A 100 -2.52 -11.72 -13.62
C LYS A 100 -2.39 -10.21 -13.86
N VAL A 101 -2.66 -9.37 -12.85
CA VAL A 101 -2.57 -7.91 -12.97
C VAL A 101 -1.17 -7.46 -12.55
N LYS A 102 -0.48 -6.73 -13.42
CA LYS A 102 0.87 -6.19 -13.13
C LYS A 102 0.77 -4.84 -12.41
N CYS A 103 1.76 -4.57 -11.56
CA CYS A 103 1.92 -3.25 -10.95
C CYS A 103 2.21 -2.18 -12.02
N LEU A 104 1.76 -0.96 -11.76
CA LEU A 104 2.11 0.21 -12.56
C LEU A 104 3.60 0.51 -12.39
N ARG A 105 4.24 0.92 -13.47
CA ARG A 105 5.62 1.40 -13.42
C ARG A 105 5.69 2.68 -12.58
N GLN A 106 6.60 2.70 -11.64
CA GLN A 106 6.87 3.91 -10.85
C GLN A 106 8.07 4.64 -11.46
N PRO A 107 7.98 5.96 -11.65
CA PRO A 107 9.16 6.73 -12.03
C PRO A 107 10.20 6.60 -10.89
N ARG A 108 11.46 6.45 -11.26
CA ARG A 108 12.55 6.55 -10.29
C ARG A 108 12.68 8.03 -9.92
N THR A 109 12.32 8.36 -8.70
CA THR A 109 12.62 9.68 -8.14
C THR A 109 14.09 9.67 -7.72
N ILE A 110 14.89 10.50 -8.37
CA ILE A 110 16.25 10.79 -7.88
C ILE A 110 16.03 11.69 -6.66
N ILE A 111 16.43 11.18 -5.50
CA ILE A 111 16.37 11.97 -4.27
C ILE A 111 17.63 12.82 -4.25
N ASP A 112 17.47 14.14 -4.26
CA ASP A 112 18.58 15.06 -4.04
C ASP A 112 19.11 14.85 -2.63
N THR A 113 20.37 14.57 -2.51
CA THR A 113 21.06 14.38 -1.24
C THR A 113 21.76 15.67 -0.84
N PHE A 114 21.91 15.89 0.45
CA PHE A 114 22.67 17.02 0.95
C PHE A 114 24.14 16.91 0.57
N THR A 115 24.72 18.00 0.11
CA THR A 115 26.17 18.11 -0.10
C THR A 115 26.89 18.17 1.25
N VAL A 116 28.17 17.83 1.25
CA VAL A 116 29.02 17.93 2.46
C VAL A 116 29.04 19.36 3.02
N ALA A 117 28.96 20.38 2.16
CA ALA A 117 28.93 21.78 2.58
C ALA A 117 27.62 22.15 3.29
N GLU A 118 26.48 21.64 2.79
CA GLU A 118 25.17 21.83 3.43
C GLU A 118 25.10 21.11 4.77
N MET A 119 25.58 19.88 4.84
CA MET A 119 25.66 19.12 6.09
C MET A 119 26.53 19.83 7.15
N LYS A 120 27.68 20.37 6.77
CA LYS A 120 28.52 21.14 7.67
C LYS A 120 27.78 22.39 8.21
N ARG A 121 27.04 23.10 7.35
CA ARG A 121 26.21 24.25 7.78
C ARG A 121 25.11 23.82 8.75
N MET A 122 24.43 22.70 8.50
CA MET A 122 23.41 22.17 9.40
C MET A 122 24.00 21.82 10.77
N ILE A 123 25.17 21.19 10.82
CA ILE A 123 25.86 20.86 12.07
C ILE A 123 26.31 22.12 12.81
N GLN A 124 26.80 23.13 12.10
CA GLN A 124 27.24 24.39 12.68
C GLN A 124 26.10 25.26 13.20
N PHE A 125 24.87 25.08 12.69
CA PHE A 125 23.69 25.78 13.16
C PHE A 125 23.38 25.48 14.63
N TYR A 126 23.67 24.28 15.09
CA TYR A 126 23.51 23.87 16.48
C TYR A 126 24.81 24.14 17.25
N ASP A 127 24.84 25.14 18.14
CA ASP A 127 26.03 25.51 18.92
C ASP A 127 26.27 24.61 20.14
N GLY A 128 25.28 23.78 20.51
CA GLY A 128 25.43 22.77 21.57
C GLY A 128 25.26 23.31 22.98
N LYS A 129 24.57 24.42 23.17
CA LYS A 129 24.35 25.04 24.50
C LYS A 129 23.21 24.39 25.28
N ASP A 130 22.30 23.74 24.60
CA ASP A 130 21.11 23.13 25.19
C ASP A 130 21.02 21.65 24.80
N PHE A 131 20.35 20.85 25.65
CA PHE A 131 20.16 19.41 25.42
C PHE A 131 19.55 19.09 24.06
N LEU A 132 18.55 19.87 23.62
CA LEU A 132 17.89 19.63 22.33
C LEU A 132 18.83 19.90 21.15
N GLU A 133 19.66 20.92 21.25
CA GLU A 133 20.67 21.23 20.24
C GLU A 133 21.74 20.14 20.15
N VAL A 134 22.27 19.70 21.30
CA VAL A 134 23.23 18.59 21.34
C VAL A 134 22.63 17.34 20.76
N ARG A 135 21.40 16.98 21.14
CA ARG A 135 20.68 15.83 20.60
C ARG A 135 20.51 15.93 19.07
N ASN A 136 20.00 17.07 18.58
CA ASN A 136 19.74 17.25 17.15
C ASN A 136 21.03 17.21 16.34
N LYS A 137 22.08 17.87 16.81
CA LYS A 137 23.43 17.82 16.23
C LYS A 137 23.96 16.37 16.15
N THR A 138 23.86 15.63 17.24
CA THR A 138 24.30 14.23 17.32
C THR A 138 23.53 13.34 16.34
N ILE A 139 22.20 13.53 16.23
CA ILE A 139 21.36 12.78 15.27
C ILE A 139 21.81 13.06 13.84
N ILE A 140 22.00 14.33 13.47
CA ILE A 140 22.45 14.71 12.13
C ILE A 140 23.83 14.12 11.80
N MET A 141 24.77 14.20 12.74
CA MET A 141 26.11 13.64 12.57
C MET A 141 26.05 12.12 12.40
N LEU A 142 25.27 11.43 13.24
CA LEU A 142 25.11 9.98 13.18
C LEU A 142 24.52 9.53 11.84
N LEU A 143 23.44 10.17 11.38
CA LEU A 143 22.81 9.85 10.10
C LEU A 143 23.75 10.11 8.91
N PHE A 144 24.55 11.17 8.98
CA PHE A 144 25.51 11.49 7.93
C PHE A 144 26.66 10.49 7.88
N ASP A 145 27.18 10.09 9.02
CA ASP A 145 28.32 9.16 9.11
C ASP A 145 27.93 7.72 8.75
N THR A 146 26.76 7.28 9.16
CA THR A 146 26.28 5.91 8.94
C THR A 146 25.57 5.72 7.59
N GLY A 147 25.14 6.80 6.94
CA GLY A 147 24.37 6.75 5.69
C GLY A 147 22.94 6.18 5.85
N MET A 148 22.43 6.15 7.09
CA MET A 148 21.06 5.70 7.38
C MET A 148 20.00 6.74 7.04
#